data_2a65b6ae3163deceb3fdca16f4d35ebc
#
_entry.id   2a65b6ae3163deceb3fdca16f4d35ebc
#
_cell.length_a   1.000
_cell.length_b   1.000
_cell.length_c   1.000
_cell.angle_alpha   90.00
_cell.angle_beta   90.00
_cell.angle_gamma   90.00
#
_symmetry.space_group_name_H-M   'P 1'
#
loop_
_entity.id
_entity.type
_entity.pdbx_description
1 polymer ?
#
loop_
_entity_poly.entity_id
_entity_poly.type
_entity_poly.pdbx_seq_one_letter_code
_entity_poly.pdbx_strand_id
1 'polypeptide(L)'
;MKMAMKDGQILIKDADNTQFTIIKSWSKMKWSRAERMFYGPAEIELLNKLAGIVRLPGPIEAERQRLNQIAQAVDSERMKTD
;
A
#
# COMPACT_ATOMS: atom_id res chain seq x y z
N MET A 1 -9.00 -9.52 6.83
CA MET A 1 -7.65 -9.21 6.34
C MET A 1 -6.86 -8.45 7.40
N LYS A 2 -5.63 -8.84 7.62
CA LYS A 2 -4.74 -8.16 8.56
C LYS A 2 -3.61 -7.49 7.81
N MET A 3 -3.28 -6.26 8.19
CA MET A 3 -2.21 -5.49 7.57
C MET A 3 -1.26 -4.95 8.62
N ALA A 4 0.01 -4.88 8.26
CA ALA A 4 1.05 -4.27 9.10
C ALA A 4 2.08 -3.59 8.21
N MET A 5 2.82 -2.66 8.78
CA MET A 5 3.95 -2.03 8.10
C MET A 5 5.20 -2.24 8.94
N LYS A 6 6.29 -2.63 8.28
CA LYS A 6 7.57 -2.86 8.95
C LYS A 6 8.71 -2.57 7.99
N ASP A 7 9.64 -1.75 8.43
CA ASP A 7 10.86 -1.43 7.68
C ASP A 7 10.60 -0.97 6.23
N GLY A 8 9.58 -0.12 6.05
CA GLY A 8 9.24 0.41 4.73
C GLY A 8 8.51 -0.58 3.84
N GLN A 9 8.02 -1.70 4.40
CA GLN A 9 7.24 -2.69 3.67
C GLN A 9 5.86 -2.84 4.26
N ILE A 10 4.88 -3.17 3.42
CA ILE A 10 3.54 -3.51 3.87
C ILE A 10 3.38 -5.02 3.84
N LEU A 11 2.75 -5.57 4.89
CA LEU A 11 2.52 -7.00 5.06
C LEU A 11 1.01 -7.22 5.16
N ILE A 12 0.49 -8.20 4.40
CA ILE A 12 -0.95 -8.48 4.35
C ILE A 12 -1.17 -9.96 4.62
N LYS A 13 -1.99 -10.27 5.63
CA LYS A 13 -2.37 -11.64 5.99
C LYS A 13 -3.88 -11.80 5.92
N ASP A 14 -4.32 -13.05 5.80
CA ASP A 14 -5.74 -13.44 5.86
C ASP A 14 -6.62 -12.73 4.83
N ALA A 15 -6.08 -12.48 3.64
CA ALA A 15 -6.87 -11.94 2.54
C ALA A 15 -7.86 -13.00 2.04
N ASP A 16 -9.10 -12.58 1.72
CA ASP A 16 -10.06 -13.51 1.13
C ASP A 16 -9.70 -13.81 -0.33
N ASN A 17 -10.44 -14.74 -0.96
CA ASN A 17 -10.12 -15.18 -2.32
C ASN A 17 -10.16 -14.04 -3.34
N THR A 18 -11.12 -13.14 -3.22
CA THR A 18 -11.24 -11.98 -4.12
C THR A 18 -10.07 -11.03 -3.91
N GLN A 19 -9.77 -10.70 -2.66
CA GLN A 19 -8.65 -9.81 -2.33
C GLN A 19 -7.32 -10.43 -2.74
N PHE A 20 -7.16 -11.73 -2.50
CA PHE A 20 -5.94 -12.45 -2.89
C PHE A 20 -5.71 -12.33 -4.40
N THR A 21 -6.73 -12.59 -5.20
CA THR A 21 -6.62 -12.52 -6.65
C THR A 21 -6.25 -11.11 -7.13
N ILE A 22 -6.89 -10.10 -6.55
CA ILE A 22 -6.62 -8.70 -6.91
C ILE A 22 -5.18 -8.32 -6.56
N ILE A 23 -4.76 -8.61 -5.33
CA ILE A 23 -3.42 -8.24 -4.85
C ILE A 23 -2.34 -9.01 -5.62
N LYS A 24 -2.58 -10.29 -5.88
CA LYS A 24 -1.63 -11.11 -6.63
C LYS A 24 -1.39 -10.59 -8.05
N SER A 25 -2.37 -9.92 -8.64
CA SER A 25 -2.23 -9.33 -9.98
C SER A 25 -1.30 -8.11 -9.99
N TRP A 26 -1.02 -7.53 -8.83
CA TRP A 26 -0.15 -6.36 -8.74
C TRP A 26 1.32 -6.80 -8.76
N SER A 27 2.11 -6.23 -9.68
CA SER A 27 3.51 -6.63 -9.86
C SER A 27 4.40 -6.27 -8.67
N LYS A 28 4.02 -5.29 -7.87
CA LYS A 28 4.81 -4.85 -6.71
C LYS A 28 4.62 -5.71 -5.47
N MET A 29 3.54 -6.50 -5.42
CA MET A 29 3.27 -7.38 -4.28
C MET A 29 3.76 -8.80 -4.58
N LYS A 30 4.37 -9.42 -3.58
CA LYS A 30 4.87 -10.79 -3.65
C LYS A 30 4.22 -11.64 -2.58
N TRP A 31 4.05 -12.91 -2.87
CA TRP A 31 3.45 -13.86 -1.94
C TRP A 31 4.53 -14.73 -1.30
N SER A 32 4.52 -14.78 0.03
CA SER A 32 5.41 -15.65 0.80
C SER A 32 4.65 -16.92 1.21
N ARG A 33 5.07 -18.07 0.69
CA ARG A 33 4.48 -19.36 1.05
C ARG A 33 4.78 -19.74 2.50
N ALA A 34 5.98 -19.43 2.96
CA ALA A 34 6.41 -19.79 4.30
C ALA A 34 5.59 -19.07 5.38
N GLU A 35 5.31 -17.80 5.15
CA GLU A 35 4.59 -16.97 6.12
C GLU A 35 3.11 -16.79 5.75
N ARG A 36 2.69 -17.28 4.59
CA ARG A 36 1.33 -17.17 4.07
C ARG A 36 0.81 -15.74 4.09
N MET A 37 1.66 -14.83 3.59
CA MET A 37 1.29 -13.42 3.53
C MET A 37 1.88 -12.75 2.30
N PHE A 38 1.24 -11.64 1.90
CA PHE A 38 1.80 -10.77 0.89
C PHE A 38 2.77 -9.79 1.52
N TYR A 39 3.79 -9.40 0.77
CA TYR A 39 4.70 -8.34 1.17
C TYR A 39 5.09 -7.50 -0.04
N GLY A 40 5.37 -6.24 0.18
CA GLY A 40 5.77 -5.32 -0.88
C GLY A 40 6.17 -3.97 -0.32
N PRO A 41 6.69 -3.09 -1.17
CA PRO A 41 7.10 -1.76 -0.72
C PRO A 41 5.90 -0.93 -0.27
N ALA A 42 6.06 -0.18 0.82
CA ALA A 42 5.03 0.73 1.31
C ALA A 42 5.05 2.02 0.50
N GLU A 43 4.69 1.93 -0.77
CA GLU A 43 4.66 3.06 -1.69
C GLU A 43 3.24 3.62 -1.80
N ILE A 44 3.17 4.91 -2.16
CA ILE A 44 1.90 5.61 -2.28
C ILE A 44 0.93 4.94 -3.26
N GLU A 45 1.44 4.49 -4.41
CA GLU A 45 0.62 3.82 -5.41
C GLU A 45 -0.01 2.54 -4.85
N LEU A 46 0.79 1.74 -4.15
CA LEU A 46 0.32 0.48 -3.58
C LEU A 46 -0.70 0.73 -2.47
N LEU A 47 -0.43 1.69 -1.59
CA LEU A 47 -1.35 2.05 -0.51
C LEU A 47 -2.67 2.58 -1.06
N ASN A 48 -2.63 3.39 -2.11
CA ASN A 48 -3.85 3.90 -2.76
C ASN A 48 -4.66 2.76 -3.40
N LYS A 49 -4.00 1.79 -4.02
CA LYS A 49 -4.68 0.62 -4.56
C LYS A 49 -5.36 -0.20 -3.46
N LEU A 50 -4.66 -0.42 -2.35
CA LEU A 50 -5.23 -1.13 -1.21
C LEU A 50 -6.43 -0.40 -0.62
N ALA A 51 -6.36 0.92 -0.50
CA ALA A 51 -7.47 1.71 0.00
C ALA A 51 -8.72 1.60 -0.88
N GLY A 52 -8.54 1.30 -2.17
CA GLY A 52 -9.65 1.11 -3.10
C GLY A 52 -10.39 -0.21 -2.94
N ILE A 53 -9.78 -1.21 -2.29
CA ILE A 53 -10.40 -2.53 -2.12
C ILE A 53 -10.72 -2.88 -0.67
N VAL A 54 -10.03 -2.26 0.29
CA VAL A 54 -10.24 -2.53 1.73
C VAL A 54 -10.07 -1.24 2.53
N ARG A 55 -10.62 -1.26 3.75
CA ARG A 55 -10.39 -0.18 4.70
C ARG A 55 -9.04 -0.38 5.37
N LEU A 56 -8.15 0.60 5.26
CA LEU A 56 -6.83 0.51 5.87
C LEU A 56 -6.91 0.71 7.38
N PRO A 57 -6.11 -0.05 8.18
CA PRO A 57 -5.95 0.24 9.61
C PRO A 57 -5.44 1.66 9.83
N GLY A 58 -5.76 2.24 10.99
CA GLY A 58 -5.40 3.63 11.30
C GLY A 58 -3.95 4.01 11.02
N PRO A 59 -2.95 3.25 11.52
CA PRO A 59 -1.54 3.57 11.27
C PRO A 59 -1.17 3.57 9.78
N ILE A 60 -1.72 2.63 9.01
CA ILE A 60 -1.45 2.52 7.57
C ILE A 60 -2.14 3.64 6.81
N GLU A 61 -3.38 3.97 7.18
CA GLU A 61 -4.11 5.10 6.58
C GLU A 61 -3.39 6.42 6.84
N ALA A 62 -2.86 6.62 8.04
CA ALA A 62 -2.08 7.81 8.36
C ALA A 62 -0.83 7.92 7.49
N GLU A 63 -0.14 6.80 7.26
CA GLU A 63 1.03 6.77 6.38
C GLU A 63 0.64 7.08 4.94
N ARG A 64 -0.46 6.52 4.46
CA ARG A 64 -0.96 6.81 3.11
C ARG A 64 -1.25 8.30 2.93
N GLN A 65 -1.91 8.92 3.90
CA GLN A 65 -2.21 10.35 3.85
C GLN A 65 -0.93 11.18 3.86
N ARG A 66 0.04 10.80 4.67
CA ARG A 66 1.33 11.50 4.72
C ARG A 66 2.05 11.44 3.37
N LEU A 67 2.10 10.27 2.75
CA LEU A 67 2.73 10.09 1.44
C LEU A 67 2.00 10.87 0.34
N ASN A 68 0.67 10.90 0.38
CA ASN A 68 -0.12 11.68 -0.57
C ASN A 68 0.16 13.18 -0.44
N GLN A 69 0.30 13.69 0.78
CA GLN A 69 0.63 15.09 1.01
C GLN A 69 2.01 15.46 0.46
N ILE A 70 3.00 14.58 0.67
CA ILE A 70 4.34 14.79 0.13
C ILE A 70 4.31 14.82 -1.40
N ALA A 71 3.59 13.90 -2.03
CA ALA A 71 3.46 13.85 -3.48
C ALA A 71 2.79 15.10 -4.03
N GLN A 72 1.73 15.58 -3.38
CA GLN A 72 1.05 16.82 -3.78
C GLN A 72 1.96 18.03 -3.65
N ALA A 73 2.74 18.11 -2.58
CA ALA A 73 3.68 19.21 -2.36
C ALA A 73 4.73 19.25 -3.48
N VAL A 74 5.26 18.09 -3.87
CA VAL A 74 6.24 18.00 -4.96
C VAL A 74 5.61 18.44 -6.28
N ASP A 75 4.41 18.01 -6.58
CA ASP A 75 3.71 18.41 -7.80
C ASP A 75 3.44 19.91 -7.83
N SER A 76 3.04 20.49 -6.67
CA SER A 76 2.83 21.93 -6.56
C SER A 76 4.12 22.70 -6.82
N GLU A 77 5.25 22.24 -6.33
CA GLU A 77 6.55 22.87 -6.59
C GLU A 77 6.91 22.83 -8.07
N ARG A 78 6.66 21.70 -8.75
CA ARG A 78 6.91 21.58 -10.18
C ARG A 78 6.08 22.57 -10.96
N MET A 79 4.83 22.75 -10.60
CA MET A 79 3.94 23.70 -11.26
C MET A 79 4.40 25.14 -11.10
N LYS A 80 5.00 25.46 -9.95
CA LYS A 80 5.49 26.81 -9.68
C LYS A 80 6.76 27.17 -10.44
N THR A 81 7.56 26.17 -10.81
CA THR A 81 8.81 26.41 -11.52
C THR A 81 8.62 26.53 -13.02
N ASP A 82 7.49 26.15 -13.51
CA ASP A 82 7.13 26.28 -14.92
C ASP A 82 6.42 27.59 -15.19
#